data_d3f2f59cb5d3f7d53c4cbb69c46a9a45
#
_entry.id   d3f2f59cb5d3f7d53c4cbb69c46a9a45
#
_cell.length_a   1.000
_cell.length_b   1.000
_cell.length_c   1.000
_cell.angle_alpha   90.00
_cell.angle_beta   90.00
_cell.angle_gamma   90.00
#
_symmetry.space_group_name_H-M   'P 1'
#
loop_
_entity.id
_entity.type
_entity.pdbx_description
1 polymer ?
#
loop_
_entity_poly.entity_id
_entity_poly.type
_entity_poly.pdbx_seq_one_letter_code
_entity_poly.pdbx_strand_id
1 'polypeptide(L)'
;LGVREEVREQIDRAKLLEDDTLKIVNHYHEMSERFGKEYTTCPSQQFLIVIGANNKVYSCQDKAYTNEGLLGSIENKRFKEFWFSEENYNRIMSINPSVDCTHHCAAHQKNLLSHEYLAADENHVEFV
;
A
#
# COMPACT_ATOMS: atom_id res chain seq x y z
N LEU A 1 -15.85 -1.01 -23.64
CA LEU A 1 -15.69 -0.16 -22.47
C LEU A 1 -15.04 -0.99 -21.36
N GLY A 2 -13.96 -0.52 -20.79
CA GLY A 2 -13.28 -1.22 -19.71
C GLY A 2 -14.01 -1.02 -18.38
N VAL A 3 -13.87 -1.96 -17.44
CA VAL A 3 -14.47 -1.88 -16.08
C VAL A 3 -14.27 -0.50 -15.42
N ARG A 4 -13.14 0.16 -15.70
CA ARG A 4 -12.85 1.51 -15.16
C ARG A 4 -13.81 2.58 -15.67
N GLU A 5 -14.21 2.52 -16.93
CA GLU A 5 -15.15 3.47 -17.52
C GLU A 5 -16.56 3.25 -16.96
N GLU A 6 -16.96 2.00 -16.80
CA GLU A 6 -18.22 1.66 -16.16
C GLU A 6 -18.29 2.16 -14.71
N VAL A 7 -17.21 1.99 -13.94
CA VAL A 7 -17.12 2.53 -12.57
C VAL A 7 -17.22 4.05 -12.55
N ARG A 8 -16.54 4.74 -13.48
CA ARG A 8 -16.60 6.21 -13.59
C ARG A 8 -18.03 6.67 -13.88
N GLU A 9 -18.67 6.07 -14.86
CA GLU A 9 -20.06 6.39 -15.21
C GLU A 9 -21.01 6.19 -14.03
N GLN A 10 -20.85 5.11 -13.25
CA GLN A 10 -21.66 4.87 -12.05
C GLN A 10 -21.42 5.93 -10.97
N ILE A 11 -20.18 6.36 -10.76
CA ILE A 11 -19.86 7.43 -9.80
C ILE A 11 -20.46 8.75 -10.27
N ASP A 12 -20.34 9.09 -11.55
CA ASP A 12 -20.90 10.33 -12.10
C ASP A 12 -22.44 10.36 -11.99
N ARG A 13 -23.09 9.21 -12.23
CA ARG A 13 -24.53 9.07 -12.00
C ARG A 13 -24.91 9.20 -10.53
N ALA A 14 -24.13 8.61 -9.62
CA ALA A 14 -24.37 8.73 -8.19
C ALA A 14 -24.24 10.18 -7.72
N LYS A 15 -23.26 10.94 -8.22
CA LYS A 15 -23.08 12.37 -7.90
C LYS A 15 -24.27 13.24 -8.26
N LEU A 16 -25.07 12.85 -9.24
CA LEU A 16 -26.32 13.57 -9.57
C LEU A 16 -27.39 13.44 -8.48
N LEU A 17 -27.21 12.53 -7.52
CA LEU A 17 -28.11 12.34 -6.38
C LEU A 17 -27.67 13.11 -5.14
N GLU A 18 -26.59 13.89 -5.22
CA GLU A 18 -26.12 14.71 -4.11
C GLU A 18 -27.14 15.81 -3.79
N ASP A 19 -27.36 16.02 -2.50
CA ASP A 19 -28.17 17.09 -1.95
C ASP A 19 -27.56 17.59 -0.63
N ASP A 20 -28.31 18.36 0.14
CA ASP A 20 -27.86 18.90 1.43
C ASP A 20 -27.63 17.80 2.49
N THR A 21 -28.22 16.62 2.31
CA THR A 21 -28.17 15.50 3.25
C THR A 21 -27.28 14.35 2.79
N LEU A 22 -26.99 14.24 1.48
CA LEU A 22 -26.21 13.17 0.87
C LEU A 22 -25.02 13.74 0.11
N LYS A 23 -23.81 13.28 0.46
CA LYS A 23 -22.57 13.57 -0.27
C LYS A 23 -21.93 12.29 -0.80
N ILE A 24 -21.54 12.30 -2.06
CA ILE A 24 -20.86 11.18 -2.72
C ILE A 24 -19.36 11.44 -2.76
N VAL A 25 -18.59 10.65 -1.99
CA VAL A 25 -17.13 10.75 -1.94
C VAL A 25 -16.53 9.76 -2.93
N ASN A 26 -15.86 10.27 -3.96
CA ASN A 26 -15.14 9.44 -4.91
C ASN A 26 -13.70 9.20 -4.43
N HIS A 27 -13.42 8.00 -3.96
CA HIS A 27 -12.06 7.56 -3.59
C HIS A 27 -11.25 7.02 -4.78
N TYR A 28 -11.83 6.97 -5.97
CA TYR A 28 -11.21 6.38 -7.17
C TYR A 28 -10.78 7.42 -8.22
N HIS A 29 -10.77 8.71 -7.88
CA HIS A 29 -10.43 9.78 -8.84
C HIS A 29 -8.98 9.69 -9.34
N GLU A 30 -8.05 9.10 -8.55
CA GLU A 30 -6.64 8.88 -8.89
C GLU A 30 -6.33 7.40 -9.17
N MET A 31 -7.29 6.66 -9.71
CA MET A 31 -7.18 5.20 -9.85
C MET A 31 -5.96 4.75 -10.66
N SER A 32 -5.65 5.46 -11.75
CA SER A 32 -4.51 5.09 -12.62
C SER A 32 -3.16 5.21 -11.91
N GLU A 33 -2.97 6.23 -11.10
CA GLU A 33 -1.72 6.47 -10.37
C GLU A 33 -1.49 5.42 -9.28
N ARG A 34 -2.58 4.94 -8.65
CA ARG A 34 -2.49 3.94 -7.58
C ARG A 34 -2.22 2.52 -8.08
N PHE A 35 -2.41 2.23 -9.37
CA PHE A 35 -2.10 0.93 -9.96
C PHE A 35 -0.65 0.83 -10.44
N GLY A 36 -0.09 1.87 -11.03
CA GLY A 36 1.33 1.96 -11.37
C GLY A 36 2.13 2.60 -10.22
N LYS A 37 3.32 2.09 -9.92
CA LYS A 37 4.25 2.65 -8.94
C LYS A 37 5.56 2.97 -9.62
N GLU A 38 6.09 4.16 -9.41
CA GLU A 38 7.39 4.58 -9.93
C GLU A 38 8.52 4.26 -8.94
N TYR A 39 8.17 4.00 -7.67
CA TYR A 39 9.14 3.69 -6.62
C TYR A 39 9.42 2.18 -6.52
N THR A 40 10.66 1.85 -6.19
CA THR A 40 11.17 0.48 -6.13
C THR A 40 11.21 -0.12 -4.72
N THR A 41 10.99 0.68 -3.68
CA THR A 41 10.90 0.23 -2.29
C THR A 41 9.60 0.71 -1.65
N CYS A 42 9.10 -0.02 -0.66
CA CYS A 42 7.85 0.28 0.03
C CYS A 42 8.08 0.62 1.51
N PRO A 43 8.32 1.88 1.88
CA PRO A 43 8.51 2.28 3.28
C PRO A 43 7.36 1.87 4.20
N SER A 44 6.12 1.90 3.72
CA SER A 44 4.94 1.52 4.53
C SER A 44 5.00 0.10 5.09
N GLN A 45 5.72 -0.83 4.46
CA GLN A 45 5.91 -2.19 4.98
C GLN A 45 6.74 -2.24 6.26
N GLN A 46 7.51 -1.20 6.56
CA GLN A 46 8.28 -1.11 7.82
C GLN A 46 7.37 -0.76 9.01
N PHE A 47 6.20 -0.21 8.76
CA PHE A 47 5.28 0.29 9.79
C PHE A 47 3.96 -0.46 9.85
N LEU A 48 3.53 -1.07 8.75
CA LEU A 48 2.24 -1.71 8.64
C LEU A 48 2.33 -3.04 7.89
N ILE A 49 2.01 -4.11 8.62
CA ILE A 49 1.96 -5.47 8.10
C ILE A 49 0.64 -6.14 8.50
N VAL A 50 0.37 -7.30 7.95
CA VAL A 50 -0.78 -8.13 8.34
C VAL A 50 -0.29 -9.44 8.95
N ILE A 51 -0.80 -9.77 10.14
CA ILE A 51 -0.64 -11.09 10.74
C ILE A 51 -1.97 -11.83 10.56
N GLY A 52 -1.94 -12.90 9.78
CA GLY A 52 -3.13 -13.70 9.49
C GLY A 52 -3.47 -14.68 10.62
N ALA A 53 -4.71 -15.16 10.64
CA ALA A 53 -5.17 -16.19 11.56
C ALA A 53 -4.41 -17.55 11.44
N ASN A 54 -3.68 -17.73 10.35
CA ASN A 54 -2.80 -18.85 10.08
C ASN A 54 -1.36 -18.66 10.59
N ASN A 55 -1.12 -17.71 11.49
CA ASN A 55 0.20 -17.33 12.02
C ASN A 55 1.22 -16.93 10.94
N LYS A 56 0.76 -16.59 9.75
CA LYS A 56 1.62 -16.06 8.69
C LYS A 56 1.63 -14.53 8.69
N VAL A 57 2.75 -13.96 8.32
CA VAL A 57 2.97 -12.51 8.22
C VAL A 57 3.02 -12.11 6.76
N TYR A 58 2.27 -11.08 6.40
CA TYR A 58 2.14 -10.56 5.05
C TYR A 58 2.55 -9.10 4.96
N SER A 59 3.10 -8.72 3.84
CA SER A 59 3.70 -7.40 3.58
C SER A 59 2.71 -6.23 3.68
N CYS A 60 1.46 -6.45 3.29
CA CYS A 60 0.40 -5.44 3.37
C CYS A 60 -0.98 -6.10 3.27
N GLN A 61 -2.04 -5.31 3.50
CA GLN A 61 -3.42 -5.77 3.40
C GLN A 61 -3.81 -6.22 1.99
N ASP A 62 -3.28 -5.54 0.96
CA ASP A 62 -3.65 -5.80 -0.43
C ASP A 62 -3.03 -7.11 -0.96
N LYS A 63 -1.97 -7.60 -0.28
CA LYS A 63 -1.30 -8.87 -0.58
C LYS A 63 -1.44 -9.91 0.52
N ALA A 64 -2.30 -9.67 1.51
CA ALA A 64 -2.57 -10.64 2.56
C ALA A 64 -3.14 -11.94 1.95
N TYR A 65 -2.69 -13.08 2.49
CA TYR A 65 -3.06 -14.43 2.06
C TYR A 65 -2.63 -14.82 0.62
N THR A 66 -1.76 -14.04 -0.01
CA THR A 66 -1.12 -14.40 -1.27
C THR A 66 0.32 -14.88 -1.05
N ASN A 67 0.87 -15.64 -1.99
CA ASN A 67 2.26 -16.10 -1.93
C ASN A 67 3.24 -14.93 -2.13
N GLU A 68 2.89 -13.98 -2.97
CA GLU A 68 3.71 -12.79 -3.26
C GLU A 68 3.82 -11.88 -2.04
N GLY A 69 2.75 -11.80 -1.25
CA GLY A 69 2.73 -10.98 -0.04
C GLY A 69 3.29 -11.67 1.21
N LEU A 70 3.52 -12.99 1.16
CA LEU A 70 4.00 -13.76 2.31
C LEU A 70 5.44 -13.35 2.67
N LEU A 71 5.61 -12.87 3.90
CA LEU A 71 6.93 -12.60 4.48
C LEU A 71 7.49 -13.79 5.24
N GLY A 72 6.62 -14.54 5.94
CA GLY A 72 7.01 -15.73 6.69
C GLY A 72 5.96 -16.17 7.71
N SER A 73 6.36 -16.91 8.73
CA SER A 73 5.48 -17.43 9.77
C SER A 73 6.02 -17.15 11.19
N ILE A 74 5.10 -16.91 12.12
CA ILE A 74 5.38 -16.77 13.54
C ILE A 74 4.83 -17.95 14.36
N GLU A 75 4.50 -19.07 13.72
CA GLU A 75 3.88 -20.23 14.37
C GLU A 75 4.72 -20.77 15.56
N ASN A 76 6.05 -20.79 15.42
CA ASN A 76 6.97 -21.36 16.40
C ASN A 76 8.03 -20.34 16.89
N LYS A 77 7.79 -19.07 16.76
CA LYS A 77 8.72 -18.01 17.17
C LYS A 77 7.98 -16.75 17.60
N ARG A 78 8.62 -15.91 18.40
CA ARG A 78 8.05 -14.62 18.77
C ARG A 78 8.08 -13.67 17.55
N PHE A 79 7.09 -12.80 17.43
CA PHE A 79 7.04 -11.80 16.38
C PHE A 79 8.33 -10.96 16.31
N LYS A 80 8.88 -10.55 17.44
CA LYS A 80 10.13 -9.76 17.50
C LYS A 80 11.31 -10.51 16.87
N GLU A 81 11.44 -11.81 17.10
CA GLU A 81 12.51 -12.65 16.54
C GLU A 81 12.36 -12.77 15.02
N PHE A 82 11.13 -12.93 14.56
CA PHE A 82 10.82 -12.94 13.12
C PHE A 82 11.09 -11.58 12.49
N TRP A 83 10.56 -10.50 13.08
CA TRP A 83 10.59 -9.17 12.48
C TRP A 83 11.99 -8.63 12.25
N PHE A 84 12.88 -8.82 13.22
CA PHE A 84 14.28 -8.37 13.15
C PHE A 84 15.24 -9.42 12.60
N SER A 85 14.74 -10.50 11.99
CA SER A 85 15.59 -11.48 11.32
C SER A 85 16.12 -10.94 10.00
N GLU A 86 17.33 -11.36 9.64
CA GLU A 86 17.94 -11.05 8.34
C GLU A 86 17.08 -11.59 7.18
N GLU A 87 16.48 -12.77 7.35
CA GLU A 87 15.60 -13.38 6.37
C GLU A 87 14.39 -12.47 6.05
N ASN A 88 13.72 -11.94 7.09
CA ASN A 88 12.58 -11.02 6.90
C ASN A 88 13.03 -9.69 6.29
N TYR A 89 14.15 -9.14 6.73
CA TYR A 89 14.73 -7.94 6.13
C TYR A 89 14.96 -8.12 4.63
N ASN A 90 15.67 -9.17 4.24
CA ASN A 90 15.95 -9.47 2.84
C ASN A 90 14.66 -9.69 2.03
N ARG A 91 13.66 -10.34 2.63
CA ARG A 91 12.36 -10.55 1.99
C ARG A 91 11.61 -9.24 1.76
N ILE A 92 11.57 -8.35 2.73
CA ILE A 92 10.96 -7.02 2.58
C ILE A 92 11.68 -6.21 1.50
N MET A 93 13.01 -6.20 1.53
CA MET A 93 13.82 -5.43 0.57
C MET A 93 13.80 -6.00 -0.84
N SER A 94 13.41 -7.27 -1.01
CA SER A 94 13.24 -7.88 -2.34
C SER A 94 11.93 -7.48 -3.04
N ILE A 95 10.97 -6.88 -2.34
CA ILE A 95 9.68 -6.47 -2.92
C ILE A 95 9.87 -5.15 -3.65
N ASN A 96 9.70 -5.18 -4.97
CA ASN A 96 9.75 -4.01 -5.83
C ASN A 96 8.33 -3.57 -6.23
N PRO A 97 7.78 -2.50 -5.64
CA PRO A 97 6.43 -2.06 -5.95
C PRO A 97 6.18 -1.71 -7.41
N SER A 98 7.17 -1.25 -8.16
CA SER A 98 7.01 -0.92 -9.57
C SER A 98 6.72 -2.14 -10.45
N VAL A 99 7.10 -3.33 -9.99
CA VAL A 99 6.90 -4.61 -10.68
C VAL A 99 5.83 -5.45 -9.99
N ASP A 100 5.91 -5.54 -8.65
CA ASP A 100 5.13 -6.49 -7.86
C ASP A 100 3.75 -5.95 -7.46
N CYS A 101 3.52 -4.63 -7.54
CA CYS A 101 2.30 -4.00 -7.00
C CYS A 101 1.46 -3.34 -8.10
N THR A 102 0.83 -4.15 -8.95
CA THR A 102 -0.07 -3.70 -10.03
C THR A 102 -1.53 -3.50 -9.59
N HIS A 103 -1.80 -3.62 -8.29
CA HIS A 103 -3.11 -3.42 -7.67
C HIS A 103 -3.28 -1.99 -7.16
N HIS A 104 -4.53 -1.59 -6.90
CA HIS A 104 -4.83 -0.34 -6.20
C HIS A 104 -4.23 -0.37 -4.80
N CYS A 105 -3.29 0.52 -4.51
CA CYS A 105 -2.54 0.51 -3.26
C CYS A 105 -3.06 1.57 -2.28
N ALA A 106 -3.58 1.13 -1.14
CA ALA A 106 -4.05 2.04 -0.08
C ALA A 106 -2.91 2.87 0.55
N ALA A 107 -1.67 2.37 0.51
CA ALA A 107 -0.50 3.05 1.06
C ALA A 107 0.25 3.92 0.04
N HIS A 108 -0.23 4.04 -1.21
CA HIS A 108 0.50 4.72 -2.29
C HIS A 108 0.95 6.14 -1.90
N GLN A 109 0.03 6.99 -1.45
CA GLN A 109 0.35 8.37 -1.06
C GLN A 109 1.33 8.44 0.12
N LYS A 110 1.20 7.53 1.08
CA LYS A 110 2.14 7.45 2.20
C LYS A 110 3.56 7.07 1.75
N ASN A 111 3.66 6.16 0.77
CA ASN A 111 4.95 5.80 0.20
C ASN A 111 5.58 6.97 -0.56
N LEU A 112 4.81 7.71 -1.35
CA LEU A 112 5.32 8.92 -2.05
C LEU A 112 5.87 9.94 -1.05
N LEU A 113 5.09 10.29 -0.03
CA LEU A 113 5.53 11.21 1.03
C LEU A 113 6.78 10.71 1.77
N SER A 114 6.84 9.39 2.03
CA SER A 114 8.01 8.80 2.69
C SER A 114 9.26 8.89 1.81
N HIS A 115 9.14 8.65 0.51
CA HIS A 115 10.25 8.80 -0.44
C HIS A 115 10.69 10.25 -0.57
N GLU A 116 9.76 11.18 -0.63
CA GLU A 116 10.05 12.62 -0.63
C GLU A 116 10.81 13.04 0.63
N TYR A 117 10.35 12.62 1.80
CA TYR A 117 11.00 12.86 3.07
C TYR A 117 12.43 12.28 3.14
N LEU A 118 12.59 11.01 2.68
CA LEU A 118 13.90 10.34 2.68
C LEU A 118 14.88 10.92 1.65
N ALA A 119 14.39 11.59 0.62
CA ALA A 119 15.20 12.28 -0.39
C ALA A 119 15.50 13.73 -0.03
N ALA A 120 14.85 14.29 1.00
CA ALA A 120 15.07 15.67 1.45
C ALA A 120 16.48 15.80 2.05
N ASP A 121 17.17 16.89 1.72
CA ASP A 121 18.45 17.25 2.30
C ASP A 121 18.25 17.58 3.81
N GLU A 122 19.03 16.95 4.68
CA GLU A 122 19.00 17.16 6.13
C GLU A 122 19.15 18.64 6.52
N ASN A 123 19.82 19.43 5.69
CA ASN A 123 20.00 20.87 5.92
C ASN A 123 18.75 21.73 5.61
N HIS A 124 17.71 21.14 5.03
CA HIS A 124 16.47 21.84 4.65
C HIS A 124 15.24 21.38 5.45
N VAL A 125 15.39 20.44 6.38
CA VAL A 125 14.28 19.89 7.18
C VAL A 125 13.93 20.75 8.40
N GLU A 126 14.71 21.79 8.70
CA GLU A 126 14.54 22.63 9.91
C GLU A 126 13.38 23.64 9.82
N PHE A 127 12.57 23.63 8.77
CA PHE A 127 11.50 24.61 8.55
C PHE A 127 10.07 24.01 8.53
N VAL A 128 9.79 23.09 9.42
CA VAL A 128 8.42 22.61 9.65
C VAL A 128 7.98 22.93 11.07
#